data_964470d49f05a2cfb905a9a104118684
#
_entry.id   964470d49f05a2cfb905a9a104118684
#
_cell.length_a   1.000
_cell.length_b   1.000
_cell.length_c   1.000
_cell.angle_alpha   90.00
_cell.angle_beta   90.00
_cell.angle_gamma   90.00
#
_symmetry.space_group_name_H-M   'P 1'
#
loop_
_entity.id
_entity.type
_entity.pdbx_description
1 polymer ?
#
loop_
_entity_poly.entity_id
_entity_poly.type
_entity_poly.pdbx_seq_one_letter_code
_entity_poly.pdbx_strand_id
1 'polypeptide(L)'
;MIKKWSIRYPAVGGEEERRAYVYLPTMYEADPDRRYPVLYMFDGQNVFFDEDATYGKSWGVADYLDYTDTPLIVAAVECNAGANNERLVEYSPYRFDDKQYGHFAVSYTHLTLPT
;
A
#
# COMPACT_ATOMS: atom_id res chain seq x y z
N MET A 1 -3.83 -12.76 -7.85
CA MET A 1 -2.55 -13.11 -7.19
C MET A 1 -2.03 -11.91 -6.42
N ILE A 2 -1.63 -12.12 -5.18
CA ILE A 2 -1.08 -11.06 -4.34
C ILE A 2 0.38 -11.35 -4.05
N LYS A 3 1.24 -10.36 -4.24
CA LYS A 3 2.64 -10.42 -3.82
C LYS A 3 2.84 -9.48 -2.64
N LYS A 4 3.60 -9.93 -1.65
CA LYS A 4 3.91 -9.18 -0.44
C LYS A 4 5.42 -9.24 -0.20
N TRP A 5 6.01 -8.09 0.10
CA TRP A 5 7.45 -8.01 0.42
C TRP A 5 7.69 -6.82 1.32
N SER A 6 8.91 -6.73 1.87
CA SER A 6 9.30 -5.60 2.71
C SER A 6 10.10 -4.59 1.88
N ILE A 7 9.82 -3.33 2.13
CA ILE A 7 10.55 -2.21 1.52
C ILE A 7 11.13 -1.33 2.62
N ARG A 8 12.16 -0.56 2.28
CA ARG A 8 12.63 0.52 3.10
C ARG A 8 11.85 1.78 2.76
N TYR A 9 11.31 2.41 3.77
CA TYR A 9 10.40 3.53 3.63
C TYR A 9 10.90 4.68 4.51
N PRO A 10 11.07 5.89 3.96
CA PRO A 10 11.44 7.05 4.77
C PRO A 10 10.28 7.41 5.69
N ALA A 11 10.54 7.36 6.99
CA ALA A 11 9.52 7.59 8.02
C ALA A 11 10.01 8.64 9.01
N VAL A 12 9.12 9.02 9.93
CA VAL A 12 9.40 10.04 10.93
C VAL A 12 10.64 9.71 11.77
N GLY A 13 10.84 8.44 12.11
CA GLY A 13 11.98 7.97 12.88
C GLY A 13 13.21 7.59 12.07
N GLY A 14 13.25 7.91 10.78
CA GLY A 14 14.29 7.49 9.84
C GLY A 14 13.76 6.42 8.89
N GLU A 15 14.65 5.63 8.27
CA GLU A 15 14.21 4.54 7.42
C GLU A 15 13.64 3.40 8.23
N GLU A 16 12.46 2.93 7.87
CA GLU A 16 11.81 1.79 8.48
C GLU A 16 11.45 0.75 7.42
N GLU A 17 11.34 -0.50 7.85
CA GLU A 17 10.79 -1.54 6.99
C GLU A 17 9.28 -1.48 7.05
N ARG A 18 8.67 -1.49 5.87
CA ARG A 18 7.21 -1.54 5.70
C ARG A 18 6.85 -2.64 4.74
N ARG A 19 5.71 -3.27 4.97
CA ARG A 19 5.20 -4.26 4.04
C ARG A 19 4.57 -3.54 2.85
N ALA A 20 4.91 -4.01 1.66
CA ALA A 20 4.30 -3.57 0.42
C ALA A 20 3.53 -4.73 -0.21
N TYR A 21 2.43 -4.42 -0.86
CA TYR A 21 1.54 -5.40 -1.45
C TYR A 21 1.22 -5.01 -2.87
N VAL A 22 1.10 -6.00 -3.75
CA VAL A 22 0.55 -5.75 -5.09
C VAL A 22 -0.43 -6.87 -5.43
N TYR A 23 -1.62 -6.47 -5.86
CA TYR A 23 -2.58 -7.38 -6.46
C TYR A 23 -2.43 -7.35 -7.98
N LEU A 24 -2.31 -8.53 -8.57
CA LEU A 24 -2.25 -8.70 -10.02
C LEU A 24 -3.51 -9.43 -10.48
N PRO A 25 -4.21 -8.92 -11.50
CA PRO A 25 -5.42 -9.58 -11.98
C PRO A 25 -5.11 -10.96 -12.57
N THR A 26 -6.12 -11.83 -12.62
CA THR A 26 -5.92 -13.22 -13.05
C THR A 26 -5.37 -13.33 -14.48
N MET A 27 -5.69 -12.38 -15.36
CA MET A 27 -5.22 -12.39 -16.75
C MET A 27 -3.79 -11.83 -16.91
N TYR A 28 -3.15 -11.38 -15.83
CA TYR A 28 -1.86 -10.69 -15.94
C TYR A 28 -0.76 -11.54 -16.59
N GLU A 29 -0.65 -12.80 -16.19
CA GLU A 29 0.38 -13.69 -16.74
C GLU A 29 0.03 -14.21 -18.12
N ALA A 30 -1.26 -14.30 -18.43
CA ALA A 30 -1.71 -14.84 -19.71
C ALA A 30 -1.55 -13.86 -20.87
N ASP A 31 -1.45 -12.56 -20.58
CA ASP A 31 -1.35 -11.53 -21.61
C ASP A 31 -0.26 -10.52 -21.20
N PRO A 32 1.02 -10.84 -21.43
CA PRO A 32 2.14 -10.03 -20.96
C PRO A 32 2.24 -8.66 -21.63
N ASP A 33 1.61 -8.48 -22.79
CA ASP A 33 1.65 -7.20 -23.52
C ASP A 33 0.52 -6.25 -23.09
N ARG A 34 -0.44 -6.74 -22.33
CA ARG A 34 -1.56 -5.92 -21.90
C ARG A 34 -1.14 -4.96 -20.78
N ARG A 35 -1.61 -3.72 -20.87
CA ARG A 35 -1.42 -2.69 -19.86
C ARG A 35 -2.64 -2.62 -18.95
N TYR A 36 -2.40 -2.32 -17.68
CA TYR A 36 -3.46 -2.23 -16.67
C TYR A 36 -3.35 -0.90 -15.94
N PRO A 37 -4.48 -0.29 -15.60
CA PRO A 37 -4.43 0.84 -14.66
C PRO A 37 -3.96 0.34 -13.29
N VAL A 38 -3.30 1.21 -12.55
CA VAL A 38 -2.79 0.92 -11.21
C VAL A 38 -3.49 1.83 -10.22
N LEU A 39 -4.12 1.22 -9.22
CA LEU A 39 -4.67 1.93 -8.07
C LEU A 39 -3.67 1.85 -6.92
N TYR A 40 -3.21 3.01 -6.45
CA TYR A 40 -2.35 3.10 -5.29
C TYR A 40 -3.20 3.32 -4.05
N MET A 41 -2.99 2.50 -3.02
CA MET A 41 -3.76 2.57 -1.78
C MET A 41 -2.83 2.75 -0.58
N PHE A 42 -3.24 3.59 0.34
CA PHE A 42 -2.62 3.67 1.66
C PHE A 42 -3.21 2.60 2.58
N ASP A 43 -2.62 2.46 3.78
CA ASP A 43 -3.05 1.48 4.77
C ASP A 43 -3.03 0.04 4.22
N GLY A 44 -1.94 -0.31 3.54
CA GLY A 44 -1.82 -1.61 2.86
C GLY A 44 -2.08 -2.81 3.74
N GLN A 45 -1.80 -2.70 5.05
CA GLN A 45 -2.06 -3.78 6.01
C GLN A 45 -3.54 -4.14 6.09
N ASN A 46 -4.45 -3.22 5.72
CA ASN A 46 -5.89 -3.44 5.80
C ASN A 46 -6.52 -3.90 4.48
N VAL A 47 -5.77 -3.90 3.39
CA VAL A 47 -6.35 -4.06 2.05
C VAL A 47 -6.65 -5.51 1.71
N PHE A 48 -5.74 -6.44 1.99
CA PHE A 48 -5.79 -7.79 1.44
C PHE A 48 -5.89 -8.92 2.48
N PHE A 49 -5.15 -8.86 3.59
CA PHE A 49 -4.99 -9.99 4.50
C PHE A 49 -5.54 -9.68 5.88
N ASP A 50 -6.40 -10.56 6.40
CA ASP A 50 -6.95 -10.40 7.74
C ASP A 50 -5.86 -10.44 8.82
N GLU A 51 -4.85 -11.30 8.65
CA GLU A 51 -3.76 -11.43 9.61
C GLU A 51 -2.90 -10.18 9.72
N ASP A 52 -2.87 -9.34 8.70
CA ASP A 52 -2.11 -8.09 8.70
C ASP A 52 -2.95 -6.89 9.14
N ALA A 53 -4.27 -7.02 9.09
CA ALA A 53 -5.18 -5.90 9.31
C ALA A 53 -5.18 -5.42 10.76
N THR A 54 -5.26 -4.11 10.93
CA THR A 54 -5.22 -3.46 12.25
C THR A 54 -6.29 -4.01 13.19
N TYR A 55 -7.48 -4.30 12.66
CA TYR A 55 -8.61 -4.80 13.46
C TYR A 55 -8.95 -6.26 13.16
N GLY A 56 -8.03 -7.00 12.54
CA GLY A 56 -8.21 -8.43 12.26
C GLY A 56 -9.09 -8.76 11.07
N LYS A 57 -9.55 -7.75 10.35
CA LYS A 57 -10.41 -7.95 9.16
C LYS A 57 -9.96 -7.01 8.05
N SER A 58 -9.60 -7.56 6.93
CA SER A 58 -9.21 -6.77 5.75
C SER A 58 -10.44 -6.24 5.01
N TRP A 59 -10.19 -5.31 4.08
CA TRP A 59 -11.23 -4.76 3.23
C TRP A 59 -11.66 -5.71 2.10
N GLY A 60 -10.96 -6.83 1.93
CA GLY A 60 -11.34 -7.85 0.95
C GLY A 60 -11.20 -7.41 -0.50
N VAL A 61 -10.27 -6.52 -0.79
CA VAL A 61 -10.14 -5.93 -2.13
C VAL A 61 -9.79 -6.99 -3.18
N ALA A 62 -8.88 -7.92 -2.85
CA ALA A 62 -8.48 -8.96 -3.80
C ALA A 62 -9.66 -9.89 -4.13
N ASP A 63 -10.42 -10.29 -3.12
CA ASP A 63 -11.58 -11.17 -3.32
C ASP A 63 -12.63 -10.50 -4.21
N TYR A 64 -12.86 -9.21 -3.98
CA TYR A 64 -13.79 -8.45 -4.80
C TYR A 64 -13.33 -8.35 -6.26
N LEU A 65 -12.05 -8.03 -6.46
CA LEU A 65 -11.51 -7.88 -7.82
C LEU A 65 -11.48 -9.22 -8.56
N ASP A 66 -11.19 -10.32 -7.87
CA ASP A 66 -11.25 -11.65 -8.45
C ASP A 66 -12.69 -12.03 -8.82
N TYR A 67 -13.63 -11.73 -7.92
CA TYR A 67 -15.05 -12.02 -8.18
C TYR A 67 -15.59 -11.27 -9.39
N THR A 68 -15.20 -10.00 -9.54
CA THR A 68 -15.67 -9.16 -10.66
C THR A 68 -14.82 -9.30 -11.91
N ASP A 69 -13.69 -10.03 -11.83
CA ASP A 69 -12.72 -10.18 -12.91
C ASP A 69 -12.25 -8.83 -13.46
N THR A 70 -12.01 -7.89 -12.56
CA THR A 70 -11.64 -6.52 -12.93
C THR A 70 -10.16 -6.44 -13.33
N PRO A 71 -9.82 -5.89 -14.50
CA PRO A 71 -8.45 -5.79 -14.97
C PRO A 71 -7.73 -4.58 -14.36
N LEU A 72 -7.38 -4.67 -13.09
CA LEU A 72 -6.82 -3.60 -12.29
C LEU A 72 -5.65 -4.14 -11.46
N ILE A 73 -4.54 -3.42 -11.43
CA ILE A 73 -3.43 -3.67 -10.50
C ILE A 73 -3.67 -2.77 -9.28
N VAL A 74 -3.49 -3.32 -8.09
CA VAL A 74 -3.54 -2.53 -6.85
C VAL A 74 -2.20 -2.62 -6.16
N ALA A 75 -1.60 -1.48 -5.88
CA ALA A 75 -0.35 -1.38 -5.13
C ALA A 75 -0.64 -0.69 -3.80
N ALA A 76 -0.19 -1.29 -2.70
CA ALA A 76 -0.48 -0.79 -1.36
C ALA A 76 0.75 -0.89 -0.47
N VAL A 77 0.89 0.07 0.44
CA VAL A 77 1.98 0.10 1.43
C VAL A 77 1.35 0.29 2.80
N GLU A 78 1.84 -0.47 3.79
CA GLU A 78 1.33 -0.31 5.15
C GLU A 78 1.69 1.05 5.72
N CYS A 79 0.82 1.58 6.57
CA CYS A 79 1.07 2.83 7.27
C CYS A 79 1.92 2.60 8.52
N ASN A 80 2.40 3.70 9.10
CA ASN A 80 3.01 3.66 10.41
C ASN A 80 1.92 3.52 11.47
N ALA A 81 1.92 2.40 12.17
CA ALA A 81 0.98 2.11 13.26
C ALA A 81 1.59 2.39 14.64
N GLY A 82 2.64 3.21 14.69
CA GLY A 82 3.34 3.53 15.93
C GLY A 82 2.49 4.27 16.95
N ALA A 83 2.92 4.26 18.21
CA ALA A 83 2.16 4.76 19.37
C ALA A 83 1.95 6.28 19.35
N ASN A 84 2.68 7.03 18.52
CA ASN A 84 2.67 8.49 18.51
C ASN A 84 1.83 9.09 17.38
N ASN A 85 0.88 8.36 16.82
CA ASN A 85 0.05 8.81 15.69
C ASN A 85 0.86 9.24 14.48
N GLU A 86 1.96 8.54 14.21
CA GLU A 86 2.85 8.89 13.09
C GLU A 86 2.16 8.75 11.74
N ARG A 87 1.06 8.01 11.66
CA ARG A 87 0.23 7.94 10.46
C ARG A 87 -0.27 9.33 10.05
N LEU A 88 -0.71 10.13 11.00
CA LEU A 88 -1.14 11.52 10.74
C LEU A 88 0.01 12.36 10.23
N VAL A 89 1.19 12.19 10.81
CA VAL A 89 2.39 12.91 10.39
C VAL A 89 2.77 12.54 8.96
N GLU A 90 2.66 11.27 8.59
CA GLU A 90 3.04 10.81 7.26
C GLU A 90 2.07 11.28 6.18
N TYR A 91 0.78 11.36 6.48
CA TYR A 91 -0.25 11.61 5.47
C TYR A 91 -0.70 13.05 5.34
N SER A 92 -0.43 13.90 6.35
CA SER A 92 -0.83 15.31 6.26
C SER A 92 0.12 16.09 5.36
N PRO A 93 -0.38 16.84 4.37
CA PRO A 93 0.46 17.70 3.52
C PRO A 93 0.90 18.98 4.21
N TYR A 94 0.38 19.26 5.39
CA TYR A 94 0.64 20.51 6.11
C TYR A 94 1.38 20.24 7.41
N ARG A 95 2.12 21.25 7.85
CA ARG A 95 2.77 21.26 9.14
C ARG A 95 1.76 21.68 10.22
N PHE A 96 1.68 20.93 11.30
CA PHE A 96 0.96 21.33 12.51
C PHE A 96 1.67 20.76 13.74
N ASP A 97 1.48 21.38 14.89
CA ASP A 97 2.19 21.02 16.12
C ASP A 97 3.71 20.97 15.91
N ASP A 98 4.27 21.90 15.14
CA ASP A 98 5.69 22.00 14.79
C ASP A 98 6.28 20.76 14.10
N LYS A 99 5.43 19.89 13.53
CA LYS A 99 5.85 18.71 12.79
C LYS A 99 5.58 18.86 11.30
N GLN A 100 6.48 18.30 10.50
CA GLN A 100 6.31 18.23 9.05
C GLN A 100 5.46 17.02 8.72
N TYR A 101 4.33 17.23 8.05
CA TYR A 101 3.38 16.18 7.69
C TYR A 101 3.39 15.94 6.18
N GLY A 102 3.06 14.72 5.78
CA GLY A 102 2.82 14.38 4.39
C GLY A 102 4.03 14.24 3.50
N HIS A 103 5.20 14.67 3.96
CA HIS A 103 6.43 14.56 3.19
C HIS A 103 6.73 13.11 2.79
N PHE A 104 6.47 12.19 3.67
CA PHE A 104 6.80 10.78 3.47
C PHE A 104 5.85 10.08 2.51
N ALA A 105 4.62 10.54 2.38
CA ALA A 105 3.65 9.94 1.45
C ALA A 105 4.06 10.11 -0.02
N VAL A 106 4.82 11.15 -0.33
CA VAL A 106 5.33 11.39 -1.69
C VAL A 106 6.23 10.25 -2.15
N SER A 107 6.99 9.65 -1.24
CA SER A 107 7.90 8.55 -1.56
C SER A 107 7.18 7.33 -2.14
N TYR A 108 5.91 7.15 -1.82
CA TYR A 108 5.11 6.04 -2.32
C TYR A 108 5.04 6.02 -3.85
N THR A 109 4.85 7.19 -4.46
CA THR A 109 4.66 7.28 -5.91
C THR A 109 5.92 6.97 -6.71
N HIS A 110 7.07 6.89 -6.04
CA HIS A 110 8.35 6.58 -6.66
C HIS A 110 8.76 5.12 -6.51
N LEU A 111 7.93 4.29 -5.85
CA LEU A 111 8.23 2.87 -5.71
C LEU A 111 8.07 2.14 -7.04
N THR A 112 9.01 1.22 -7.30
CA THR A 112 8.94 0.37 -8.49
C THR A 112 8.13 -0.88 -8.16
N LEU A 113 7.11 -1.16 -8.96
CA LEU A 113 6.33 -2.38 -8.79
C LEU A 113 7.14 -3.60 -9.24
N PRO A 114 6.98 -4.75 -8.58
CA PRO A 114 7.61 -5.99 -9.02
C PRO A 114 7.03 -6.42 -10.37
N THR A 115 7.87 -6.89 -11.22
CA THR A 115 7.48 -7.40 -12.53
C THR A 115 7.46 -8.92 -12.54
#